data_8d0a90e4c2ec8e8a084b10f890522c1d
#
_entry.id   8d0a90e4c2ec8e8a084b10f890522c1d
#
_cell.length_a   1.000
_cell.length_b   1.000
_cell.length_c   1.000
_cell.angle_alpha   90.00
_cell.angle_beta   90.00
_cell.angle_gamma   90.00
#
_symmetry.space_group_name_H-M   'P 1'
#
loop_
_entity.id
_entity.type
_entity.pdbx_description
1 polymer ?
#
loop_
_entity_poly.entity_id
_entity_poly.type
_entity_poly.pdbx_seq_one_letter_code
_entity_poly.pdbx_strand_id
1 'polypeptide(L)'
;ASERKVGESFDKLFMGCDKRIIITTFASNVHRLQQIINVASKYGRKVAITGRSMENVLKVASVLSYMNIPDDVMVDLDKVKKLPHNKTVIISTGSQGEAMSALYRMAFSEHKQIKIDAGDRVIISASAIPGNENTISRVIDELFHKGAEVIYDRNTELHVSGHASQEEQKMMLALVKPKFFIPVHGEYRMLIKHAELGRQMGIAPKNIVIAENGKVIEITKKAIRCEESVTAGAVLVDGSGVGEVGSVV
;
A
#
# COMPACT_ATOMS: atom_id res chain seq x y z
N ALA A 1 15.82 3.45 1.97
CA ALA A 1 15.58 2.47 0.89
C ALA A 1 15.05 3.18 -0.36
N SER A 2 15.23 2.59 -1.53
CA SER A 2 14.69 3.09 -2.79
C SER A 2 13.92 1.98 -3.50
N GLU A 3 13.01 2.29 -4.41
CA GLU A 3 12.30 1.27 -5.22
C GLU A 3 13.29 0.37 -5.98
N ARG A 4 14.47 0.87 -6.37
CA ARG A 4 15.54 0.05 -6.96
C ARG A 4 15.99 -1.07 -6.04
N LYS A 5 16.16 -0.79 -4.73
CA LYS A 5 16.52 -1.82 -3.74
C LYS A 5 15.42 -2.86 -3.56
N VAL A 6 14.15 -2.47 -3.66
CA VAL A 6 13.04 -3.43 -3.64
C VAL A 6 13.17 -4.43 -4.81
N GLY A 7 13.50 -3.94 -6.00
CA GLY A 7 13.78 -4.81 -7.16
C GLY A 7 14.93 -5.80 -6.91
N GLU A 8 16.01 -5.34 -6.29
CA GLU A 8 17.15 -6.19 -5.91
C GLU A 8 16.75 -7.24 -4.85
N SER A 9 15.86 -6.87 -3.91
CA SER A 9 15.32 -7.80 -2.91
C SER A 9 14.44 -8.87 -3.56
N PHE A 10 13.58 -8.51 -4.51
CA PHE A 10 12.83 -9.50 -5.27
C PHE A 10 13.76 -10.46 -6.03
N ASP A 11 14.79 -9.94 -6.67
CA ASP A 11 15.76 -10.79 -7.38
C ASP A 11 16.38 -11.85 -6.47
N LYS A 12 16.82 -11.47 -5.26
CA LYS A 12 17.34 -12.38 -4.25
C LYS A 12 16.31 -13.43 -3.81
N LEU A 13 15.05 -13.03 -3.64
CA LEU A 13 13.99 -13.93 -3.21
C LEU A 13 13.52 -14.90 -4.30
N PHE A 14 13.73 -14.57 -5.56
CA PHE A 14 13.41 -15.44 -6.69
C PHE A 14 14.57 -16.42 -7.00
N MET A 15 15.80 -15.99 -6.74
CA MET A 15 16.98 -16.78 -7.03
C MET A 15 16.97 -18.10 -6.25
N GLY A 16 17.05 -19.21 -6.97
CA GLY A 16 17.06 -20.56 -6.38
C GLY A 16 15.73 -21.00 -5.74
N CYS A 17 14.67 -20.21 -5.84
CA CYS A 17 13.37 -20.60 -5.32
C CYS A 17 12.69 -21.64 -6.23
N ASP A 18 12.43 -22.82 -5.71
CA ASP A 18 11.71 -23.90 -6.40
C ASP A 18 10.22 -23.94 -6.08
N LYS A 19 9.72 -23.00 -5.28
CA LYS A 19 8.34 -22.91 -4.80
C LYS A 19 7.49 -21.98 -5.67
N ARG A 20 6.17 -22.09 -5.54
CA ARG A 20 5.25 -21.07 -6.02
C ARG A 20 5.45 -19.79 -5.20
N ILE A 21 5.49 -18.66 -5.88
CA ILE A 21 5.64 -17.36 -5.25
C ILE A 21 4.31 -16.61 -5.33
N ILE A 22 3.84 -16.12 -4.20
CA ILE A 22 2.65 -15.29 -4.08
C ILE A 22 3.10 -13.95 -3.50
N ILE A 23 2.86 -12.85 -4.23
CA ILE A 23 3.30 -11.52 -3.81
C ILE A 23 2.09 -10.62 -3.64
N THR A 24 1.96 -9.99 -2.48
CA THR A 24 0.97 -8.95 -2.28
C THR A 24 1.62 -7.57 -2.16
N THR A 25 1.02 -6.59 -2.81
CA THR A 25 1.46 -5.20 -2.81
C THR A 25 0.27 -4.26 -3.04
N PHE A 26 0.49 -2.96 -2.91
CA PHE A 26 -0.51 -1.96 -3.28
C PHE A 26 -0.76 -1.99 -4.80
N ALA A 27 -2.03 -2.07 -5.19
CA ALA A 27 -2.42 -2.08 -6.60
C ALA A 27 -1.97 -0.81 -7.35
N SER A 28 -1.92 0.33 -6.66
CA SER A 28 -1.50 1.62 -7.23
C SER A 28 0.00 1.74 -7.49
N ASN A 29 0.83 0.82 -6.99
CA ASN A 29 2.28 0.88 -7.21
C ASN A 29 2.68 0.18 -8.51
N VAL A 30 2.47 0.86 -9.63
CA VAL A 30 2.76 0.37 -10.99
C VAL A 30 4.23 0.00 -11.16
N HIS A 31 5.16 0.76 -10.57
CA HIS A 31 6.59 0.45 -10.63
C HIS A 31 6.92 -0.89 -9.97
N ARG A 32 6.31 -1.18 -8.84
CA ARG A 32 6.52 -2.45 -8.13
C ARG A 32 5.94 -3.62 -8.90
N LEU A 33 4.77 -3.45 -9.50
CA LEU A 33 4.20 -4.45 -10.41
C LEU A 33 5.14 -4.75 -11.58
N GLN A 34 5.71 -3.71 -12.20
CA GLN A 34 6.70 -3.87 -13.26
C GLN A 34 7.95 -4.63 -12.80
N GLN A 35 8.47 -4.30 -11.60
CA GLN A 35 9.64 -5.00 -11.04
C GLN A 35 9.35 -6.48 -10.81
N ILE A 36 8.19 -6.83 -10.25
CA ILE A 36 7.79 -8.23 -10.04
C ILE A 36 7.70 -8.98 -11.37
N ILE A 37 7.08 -8.38 -12.39
CA ILE A 37 6.95 -8.96 -13.73
C ILE A 37 8.32 -9.16 -14.37
N ASN A 38 9.21 -8.18 -14.28
CA ASN A 38 10.56 -8.26 -14.82
C ASN A 38 11.37 -9.39 -14.17
N VAL A 39 11.31 -9.49 -12.84
CA VAL A 39 12.00 -10.55 -12.10
C VAL A 39 11.39 -11.92 -12.41
N ALA A 40 10.07 -12.04 -12.50
CA ALA A 40 9.41 -13.27 -12.90
C ALA A 40 9.84 -13.71 -14.31
N SER A 41 9.87 -12.80 -15.27
CA SER A 41 10.36 -13.04 -16.63
C SER A 41 11.81 -13.51 -16.63
N LYS A 42 12.70 -12.83 -15.88
CA LYS A 42 14.12 -13.19 -15.75
C LYS A 42 14.32 -14.65 -15.30
N TYR A 43 13.47 -15.14 -14.40
CA TYR A 43 13.53 -16.51 -13.89
C TYR A 43 12.61 -17.49 -14.65
N GLY A 44 12.10 -17.09 -15.81
CA GLY A 44 11.26 -17.93 -16.67
C GLY A 44 9.98 -18.39 -16.01
N ARG A 45 9.38 -17.53 -15.16
CA ARG A 45 8.13 -17.76 -14.46
C ARG A 45 6.97 -17.07 -15.15
N LYS A 46 5.79 -17.66 -15.06
CA LYS A 46 4.52 -17.08 -15.52
C LYS A 46 3.85 -16.37 -14.37
N VAL A 47 3.22 -15.25 -14.68
CA VAL A 47 2.57 -14.37 -13.70
C VAL A 47 1.07 -14.38 -13.93
N ALA A 48 0.30 -14.65 -12.88
CA ALA A 48 -1.12 -14.38 -12.85
C ALA A 48 -1.46 -13.33 -11.81
N ILE A 49 -2.54 -12.59 -12.03
CA ILE A 49 -3.02 -11.56 -11.11
C ILE A 49 -4.37 -11.97 -10.54
N THR A 50 -4.59 -11.65 -9.27
CA THR A 50 -5.88 -11.80 -8.61
C THR A 50 -6.21 -10.60 -7.75
N GLY A 51 -7.44 -10.12 -7.91
CA GLY A 51 -7.96 -8.92 -7.24
C GLY A 51 -8.36 -7.84 -8.24
N ARG A 52 -9.65 -7.47 -8.23
CA ARG A 52 -10.25 -6.54 -9.20
C ARG A 52 -9.50 -5.21 -9.36
N SER A 53 -9.07 -4.61 -8.24
CA SER A 53 -8.32 -3.35 -8.29
C SER A 53 -6.97 -3.51 -8.98
N MET A 54 -6.27 -4.62 -8.73
CA MET A 54 -4.97 -4.94 -9.33
C MET A 54 -5.11 -5.16 -10.84
N GLU A 55 -6.11 -5.94 -11.26
CA GLU A 55 -6.41 -6.20 -12.67
C GLU A 55 -6.75 -4.91 -13.43
N ASN A 56 -7.55 -4.02 -12.83
CA ASN A 56 -7.90 -2.74 -13.42
C ASN A 56 -6.68 -1.82 -13.58
N VAL A 57 -5.84 -1.71 -12.55
CA VAL A 57 -4.63 -0.87 -12.63
C VAL A 57 -3.68 -1.41 -13.68
N LEU A 58 -3.45 -2.72 -13.72
CA LEU A 58 -2.59 -3.33 -14.73
C LEU A 58 -3.10 -3.01 -16.15
N LYS A 59 -4.40 -3.21 -16.39
CA LYS A 59 -5.02 -2.93 -17.70
C LYS A 59 -4.83 -1.46 -18.11
N VAL A 60 -5.13 -0.53 -17.22
CA VAL A 60 -4.99 0.91 -17.50
C VAL A 60 -3.53 1.28 -17.72
N ALA A 61 -2.60 0.82 -16.86
CA ALA A 61 -1.18 1.11 -16.98
C ALA A 61 -0.58 0.55 -18.29
N SER A 62 -1.05 -0.61 -18.74
CA SER A 62 -0.63 -1.20 -20.02
C SER A 62 -1.14 -0.39 -21.21
N VAL A 63 -2.42 0.01 -21.21
CA VAL A 63 -3.01 0.83 -22.26
C VAL A 63 -2.31 2.19 -22.39
N LEU A 64 -1.93 2.78 -21.25
CA LEU A 64 -1.21 4.06 -21.20
C LEU A 64 0.32 3.92 -21.40
N SER A 65 0.81 2.71 -21.70
CA SER A 65 2.24 2.43 -21.89
C SER A 65 3.13 2.75 -20.68
N TYR A 66 2.55 2.75 -19.47
CA TYR A 66 3.30 2.84 -18.20
C TYR A 66 3.91 1.51 -17.76
N MET A 67 3.50 0.41 -18.37
CA MET A 67 4.05 -0.91 -18.14
C MET A 67 4.46 -1.57 -19.44
N ASN A 68 5.61 -2.23 -19.41
CA ASN A 68 6.10 -3.08 -20.49
C ASN A 68 6.03 -4.54 -20.03
N ILE A 69 5.04 -5.27 -20.52
CA ILE A 69 4.80 -6.66 -20.16
C ILE A 69 5.29 -7.54 -21.32
N PRO A 70 6.29 -8.41 -21.11
CA PRO A 70 6.70 -9.36 -22.13
C PRO A 70 5.56 -10.30 -22.52
N ASP A 71 5.43 -10.60 -23.83
CA ASP A 71 4.25 -11.24 -24.43
C ASP A 71 3.86 -12.55 -23.75
N ASP A 72 4.71 -13.36 -23.32
CA ASP A 72 4.35 -14.69 -22.80
C ASP A 72 4.43 -14.82 -21.27
N VAL A 73 4.67 -13.72 -20.54
CA VAL A 73 4.83 -13.74 -19.07
C VAL A 73 3.49 -13.83 -18.36
N MET A 74 2.50 -13.07 -18.82
CA MET A 74 1.16 -13.05 -18.21
C MET A 74 0.31 -14.22 -18.64
N VAL A 75 -0.36 -14.85 -17.68
CA VAL A 75 -1.30 -15.95 -17.92
C VAL A 75 -2.57 -15.77 -17.07
N ASP A 76 -3.66 -16.31 -17.57
CA ASP A 76 -4.90 -16.35 -16.80
C ASP A 76 -4.74 -17.20 -15.53
N LEU A 77 -5.45 -16.82 -14.48
CA LEU A 77 -5.40 -17.52 -13.19
C LEU A 77 -5.76 -19.01 -13.29
N ASP A 78 -6.66 -19.38 -14.20
CA ASP A 78 -7.01 -20.78 -14.45
C ASP A 78 -5.87 -21.59 -15.09
N LYS A 79 -5.04 -20.95 -15.88
CA LYS A 79 -3.88 -21.59 -16.51
C LYS A 79 -2.75 -21.79 -15.49
N VAL A 80 -2.59 -20.88 -14.55
CA VAL A 80 -1.54 -20.95 -13.52
C VAL A 80 -1.62 -22.22 -12.69
N LYS A 81 -2.82 -22.72 -12.41
CA LYS A 81 -3.02 -23.97 -11.64
C LYS A 81 -2.42 -25.21 -12.30
N LYS A 82 -2.20 -25.16 -13.60
CA LYS A 82 -1.67 -26.28 -14.40
C LYS A 82 -0.15 -26.21 -14.54
N LEU A 83 0.46 -25.13 -14.09
CA LEU A 83 1.91 -24.91 -14.17
C LEU A 83 2.62 -25.49 -12.94
N PRO A 84 3.86 -25.95 -13.10
CA PRO A 84 4.70 -26.30 -11.97
C PRO A 84 4.88 -25.11 -11.01
N HIS A 85 4.95 -25.39 -9.70
CA HIS A 85 5.08 -24.35 -8.67
C HIS A 85 6.30 -23.44 -8.92
N ASN A 86 7.43 -24.01 -9.29
CA ASN A 86 8.67 -23.25 -9.60
C ASN A 86 8.57 -22.40 -10.87
N LYS A 87 7.48 -22.48 -11.62
CA LYS A 87 7.17 -21.64 -12.80
C LYS A 87 6.05 -20.65 -12.55
N THR A 88 5.57 -20.53 -11.33
CA THR A 88 4.36 -19.79 -11.01
C THR A 88 4.65 -18.61 -10.09
N VAL A 89 4.13 -17.45 -10.46
CA VAL A 89 4.02 -16.24 -9.60
C VAL A 89 2.57 -15.78 -9.61
N ILE A 90 2.04 -15.46 -8.44
CA ILE A 90 0.71 -14.87 -8.29
C ILE A 90 0.87 -13.49 -7.63
N ILE A 91 0.40 -12.44 -8.30
CA ILE A 91 0.33 -11.10 -7.70
C ILE A 91 -1.08 -10.90 -7.17
N SER A 92 -1.21 -10.48 -5.93
CA SER A 92 -2.52 -10.36 -5.27
C SER A 92 -2.71 -9.03 -4.54
N THR A 93 -3.95 -8.68 -4.32
CA THR A 93 -4.34 -7.64 -3.35
C THR A 93 -4.33 -8.22 -1.93
N GLY A 94 -4.37 -7.32 -0.91
CA GLY A 94 -4.47 -7.75 0.48
C GLY A 94 -3.23 -7.47 1.32
N SER A 95 -2.39 -6.53 0.87
CA SER A 95 -1.19 -6.12 1.61
C SER A 95 -1.47 -5.47 2.96
N GLN A 96 -2.72 -5.09 3.22
CA GLN A 96 -3.18 -4.51 4.49
C GLN A 96 -4.11 -5.44 5.28
N GLY A 97 -4.25 -6.70 4.86
CA GLY A 97 -5.08 -7.69 5.54
C GLY A 97 -6.59 -7.47 5.36
N GLU A 98 -7.01 -6.69 4.37
CA GLU A 98 -8.42 -6.37 4.13
C GLU A 98 -9.26 -7.64 3.91
N ALA A 99 -10.34 -7.80 4.65
CA ALA A 99 -11.16 -9.01 4.73
C ALA A 99 -11.71 -9.52 3.37
N MET A 100 -11.88 -8.63 2.38
CA MET A 100 -12.37 -9.02 1.05
C MET A 100 -11.26 -9.14 0.01
N SER A 101 -10.00 -8.98 0.41
CA SER A 101 -8.85 -9.04 -0.49
C SER A 101 -8.54 -10.47 -0.95
N ALA A 102 -7.75 -10.58 -2.02
CA ALA A 102 -7.39 -11.89 -2.54
C ALA A 102 -6.50 -12.68 -1.57
N LEU A 103 -5.49 -12.05 -0.95
CA LEU A 103 -4.63 -12.73 0.03
C LEU A 103 -5.40 -13.18 1.27
N TYR A 104 -6.26 -12.32 1.82
CA TYR A 104 -7.12 -12.70 2.95
C TYR A 104 -7.91 -13.96 2.63
N ARG A 105 -8.64 -13.96 1.50
CA ARG A 105 -9.43 -15.12 1.09
C ARG A 105 -8.58 -16.37 0.82
N MET A 106 -7.35 -16.23 0.35
CA MET A 106 -6.42 -17.37 0.24
C MET A 106 -5.98 -17.88 1.60
N ALA A 107 -5.64 -17.00 2.53
CA ALA A 107 -5.24 -17.36 3.89
C ALA A 107 -6.37 -18.11 4.63
N PHE A 108 -7.60 -17.63 4.54
CA PHE A 108 -8.77 -18.24 5.19
C PHE A 108 -9.49 -19.31 4.36
N SER A 109 -8.89 -19.77 3.25
CA SER A 109 -9.46 -20.80 2.35
C SER A 109 -10.79 -20.42 1.67
N GLU A 110 -11.05 -19.13 1.53
CA GLU A 110 -12.25 -18.57 0.90
C GLU A 110 -12.04 -18.18 -0.58
N HIS A 111 -10.80 -18.26 -1.06
CA HIS A 111 -10.50 -17.92 -2.46
C HIS A 111 -10.92 -19.04 -3.39
N LYS A 112 -11.80 -18.73 -4.38
CA LYS A 112 -12.43 -19.73 -5.25
C LYS A 112 -11.46 -20.54 -6.10
N GLN A 113 -10.32 -19.94 -6.46
CA GLN A 113 -9.42 -20.53 -7.44
C GLN A 113 -8.06 -20.93 -6.88
N ILE A 114 -7.52 -20.22 -5.91
CA ILE A 114 -6.18 -20.46 -5.37
C ILE A 114 -6.29 -20.88 -3.91
N LYS A 115 -5.60 -21.96 -3.58
CA LYS A 115 -5.35 -22.42 -2.21
C LYS A 115 -3.88 -22.21 -1.91
N ILE A 116 -3.57 -21.89 -0.66
CA ILE A 116 -2.19 -21.88 -0.16
C ILE A 116 -1.77 -23.31 0.08
N ASP A 117 -0.65 -23.72 -0.51
CA ASP A 117 -0.05 -25.02 -0.32
C ASP A 117 1.14 -24.93 0.63
N ALA A 118 1.44 -26.00 1.34
CA ALA A 118 2.61 -26.08 2.20
C ALA A 118 3.88 -25.84 1.37
N GLY A 119 4.72 -24.92 1.83
CA GLY A 119 5.95 -24.51 1.15
C GLY A 119 5.78 -23.41 0.12
N ASP A 120 4.57 -22.91 -0.16
CA ASP A 120 4.43 -21.67 -0.94
C ASP A 120 5.23 -20.53 -0.31
N ARG A 121 5.87 -19.72 -1.13
CA ARG A 121 6.53 -18.49 -0.66
C ARG A 121 5.59 -17.32 -0.83
N VAL A 122 5.14 -16.74 0.30
CA VAL A 122 4.26 -15.57 0.32
C VAL A 122 5.08 -14.35 0.72
N ILE A 123 5.11 -13.33 -0.15
CA ILE A 123 5.86 -12.10 0.04
C ILE A 123 4.88 -10.96 0.23
N ILE A 124 4.92 -10.28 1.39
CA ILE A 124 4.12 -9.10 1.68
C ILE A 124 4.98 -7.86 1.45
N SER A 125 4.84 -7.27 0.26
CA SER A 125 5.62 -6.10 -0.19
C SER A 125 4.89 -4.80 0.16
N ALA A 126 4.60 -4.63 1.45
CA ALA A 126 3.98 -3.44 2.01
C ALA A 126 4.31 -3.33 3.50
N SER A 127 4.30 -2.11 4.04
CA SER A 127 4.27 -1.90 5.49
C SER A 127 2.83 -1.73 5.94
N ALA A 128 2.52 -2.17 7.15
CA ALA A 128 1.23 -1.94 7.77
C ALA A 128 0.93 -0.44 7.85
N ILE A 129 -0.25 -0.04 7.40
CA ILE A 129 -0.80 1.28 7.71
C ILE A 129 -1.23 1.25 9.18
N PRO A 130 -0.94 2.31 9.99
CA PRO A 130 -1.36 2.36 11.37
C PRO A 130 -2.85 2.00 11.55
N GLY A 131 -3.12 1.02 12.43
CA GLY A 131 -4.45 0.46 12.66
C GLY A 131 -4.74 -0.87 11.96
N ASN A 132 -3.95 -1.27 10.96
CA ASN A 132 -4.13 -2.54 10.25
C ASN A 132 -3.23 -3.67 10.79
N GLU A 133 -2.39 -3.40 11.79
CA GLU A 133 -1.38 -4.34 12.28
C GLU A 133 -2.00 -5.67 12.72
N ASN A 134 -3.08 -5.63 13.48
CA ASN A 134 -3.76 -6.83 13.97
C ASN A 134 -4.34 -7.67 12.83
N THR A 135 -4.92 -7.02 11.81
CA THR A 135 -5.51 -7.72 10.67
C THR A 135 -4.45 -8.40 9.82
N ILE A 136 -3.34 -7.70 9.58
CA ILE A 136 -2.19 -8.26 8.85
C ILE A 136 -1.58 -9.42 9.63
N SER A 137 -1.40 -9.27 10.96
CA SER A 137 -0.86 -10.32 11.82
C SER A 137 -1.70 -11.60 11.74
N ARG A 138 -3.02 -11.49 11.78
CA ARG A 138 -3.92 -12.65 11.63
C ARG A 138 -3.75 -13.35 10.26
N VAL A 139 -3.62 -12.58 9.20
CA VAL A 139 -3.38 -13.15 7.85
C VAL A 139 -2.04 -13.89 7.82
N ILE A 140 -1.00 -13.30 8.40
CA ILE A 140 0.33 -13.93 8.48
C ILE A 140 0.26 -15.23 9.26
N ASP A 141 -0.39 -15.25 10.42
CA ASP A 141 -0.55 -16.45 11.24
C ASP A 141 -1.26 -17.57 10.46
N GLU A 142 -2.34 -17.26 9.75
CA GLU A 142 -3.05 -18.24 8.93
C GLU A 142 -2.19 -18.79 7.79
N LEU A 143 -1.34 -17.97 7.19
CA LEU A 143 -0.40 -18.43 6.16
C LEU A 143 0.65 -19.39 6.75
N PHE A 144 1.18 -19.11 7.95
CA PHE A 144 2.06 -20.02 8.67
C PHE A 144 1.35 -21.32 9.05
N HIS A 145 0.10 -21.27 9.50
CA HIS A 145 -0.71 -22.47 9.79
C HIS A 145 -0.86 -23.37 8.56
N LYS A 146 -0.89 -22.80 7.36
CA LYS A 146 -0.91 -23.55 6.10
C LYS A 146 0.47 -24.07 5.66
N GLY A 147 1.52 -23.79 6.39
CA GLY A 147 2.88 -24.21 6.08
C GLY A 147 3.55 -23.37 4.98
N ALA A 148 3.08 -22.16 4.73
CA ALA A 148 3.73 -21.23 3.81
C ALA A 148 4.99 -20.62 4.45
N GLU A 149 5.98 -20.32 3.61
CA GLU A 149 7.12 -19.46 3.95
C GLU A 149 6.69 -18.00 3.75
N VAL A 150 6.52 -17.26 4.84
CA VAL A 150 6.01 -15.86 4.76
C VAL A 150 7.15 -14.88 4.98
N ILE A 151 7.33 -13.96 4.02
CA ILE A 151 8.35 -12.92 4.04
C ILE A 151 7.64 -11.56 4.15
N TYR A 152 7.72 -10.94 5.32
CA TYR A 152 6.98 -9.71 5.65
C TYR A 152 7.78 -8.70 6.48
N ASP A 153 9.03 -9.03 6.82
CA ASP A 153 9.84 -8.23 7.73
C ASP A 153 10.34 -6.93 7.08
N ARG A 154 10.41 -5.87 7.87
CA ARG A 154 11.02 -4.58 7.51
C ARG A 154 12.48 -4.70 7.11
N ASN A 155 13.19 -5.70 7.62
CA ASN A 155 14.61 -5.94 7.32
C ASN A 155 14.85 -6.47 5.89
N THR A 156 13.80 -6.90 5.19
CA THR A 156 13.93 -7.46 3.84
C THR A 156 13.94 -6.40 2.73
N GLU A 157 13.82 -5.12 3.08
CA GLU A 157 13.77 -4.01 2.12
C GLU A 157 12.74 -4.22 0.97
N LEU A 158 11.60 -4.82 1.28
CA LEU A 158 10.51 -5.10 0.33
C LEU A 158 9.51 -3.97 0.17
N HIS A 159 9.67 -2.90 0.95
CA HIS A 159 8.80 -1.74 0.91
C HIS A 159 9.59 -0.45 1.04
N VAL A 160 9.15 0.56 0.31
CA VAL A 160 9.60 1.95 0.45
C VAL A 160 8.39 2.81 0.74
N SER A 161 8.50 3.66 1.75
CA SER A 161 7.46 4.65 2.05
C SER A 161 7.27 5.60 0.87
N GLY A 162 6.02 5.86 0.49
CA GLY A 162 5.67 6.92 -0.45
C GLY A 162 5.72 8.32 0.16
N HIS A 163 5.87 8.41 1.49
CA HIS A 163 5.98 9.70 2.18
C HIS A 163 7.40 10.25 2.10
N ALA A 164 7.49 11.58 1.92
CA ALA A 164 8.75 12.28 1.90
C ALA A 164 9.46 12.20 3.26
N SER A 165 10.78 12.04 3.22
CA SER A 165 11.63 12.18 4.40
C SER A 165 11.67 13.63 4.90
N GLN A 166 12.15 13.83 6.10
CA GLN A 166 12.25 15.16 6.71
C GLN A 166 13.03 16.15 5.82
N GLU A 167 14.14 15.72 5.24
CA GLU A 167 14.97 16.58 4.38
C GLU A 167 14.30 16.89 3.03
N GLU A 168 13.55 15.94 2.48
CA GLU A 168 12.74 16.16 1.27
C GLU A 168 11.60 17.15 1.53
N GLN A 169 10.95 17.07 2.69
CA GLN A 169 9.93 18.06 3.12
C GLN A 169 10.53 19.46 3.25
N LYS A 170 11.71 19.58 3.88
CA LYS A 170 12.44 20.85 3.98
C LYS A 170 12.81 21.38 2.59
N MET A 171 13.29 20.51 1.70
CA MET A 171 13.62 20.90 0.33
C MET A 171 12.38 21.45 -0.41
N MET A 172 11.24 20.80 -0.27
CA MET A 172 9.98 21.28 -0.87
C MET A 172 9.61 22.66 -0.32
N LEU A 173 9.68 22.86 0.99
CA LEU A 173 9.40 24.16 1.61
C LEU A 173 10.37 25.25 1.15
N ALA A 174 11.66 24.89 0.99
CA ALA A 174 12.69 25.82 0.50
C ALA A 174 12.45 26.24 -0.97
N LEU A 175 11.99 25.32 -1.81
CA LEU A 175 11.69 25.58 -3.23
C LEU A 175 10.41 26.40 -3.40
N VAL A 176 9.34 26.05 -2.69
CA VAL A 176 8.02 26.68 -2.80
C VAL A 176 7.99 28.03 -2.11
N LYS A 177 8.74 28.20 -0.99
CA LYS A 177 8.76 29.40 -0.13
C LYS A 177 7.35 29.88 0.22
N PRO A 178 6.49 29.02 0.79
CA PRO A 178 5.09 29.37 1.02
C PRO A 178 4.97 30.46 2.06
N LYS A 179 4.03 31.39 1.85
CA LYS A 179 3.70 32.42 2.84
C LYS A 179 2.96 31.82 4.03
N PHE A 180 2.04 30.89 3.76
CA PHE A 180 1.24 30.17 4.75
C PHE A 180 1.50 28.67 4.63
N PHE A 181 1.42 27.98 5.75
CA PHE A 181 1.67 26.55 5.81
C PHE A 181 0.64 25.84 6.67
N ILE A 182 0.02 24.80 6.12
CA ILE A 182 -0.97 23.98 6.79
C ILE A 182 -0.55 22.51 6.64
N PRO A 183 0.05 21.90 7.67
CA PRO A 183 0.28 20.46 7.67
C PRO A 183 -1.04 19.69 7.63
N VAL A 184 -1.13 18.70 6.76
CA VAL A 184 -2.29 17.82 6.63
C VAL A 184 -1.86 16.36 6.52
N HIS A 185 -2.80 15.43 6.68
CA HIS A 185 -2.60 14.00 6.49
C HIS A 185 -1.63 13.38 7.51
N GLY A 186 -2.15 13.09 8.68
CA GLY A 186 -1.41 12.43 9.75
C GLY A 186 -2.08 12.60 11.10
N GLU A 187 -1.57 11.92 12.10
CA GLU A 187 -1.95 12.14 13.49
C GLU A 187 -1.47 13.51 13.96
N TYR A 188 -2.09 14.06 14.98
CA TYR A 188 -1.78 15.40 15.51
C TYR A 188 -0.29 15.59 15.81
N ARG A 189 0.37 14.60 16.41
CA ARG A 189 1.83 14.61 16.65
C ARG A 189 2.65 14.78 15.36
N MET A 190 2.20 14.20 14.25
CA MET A 190 2.88 14.31 12.95
C MET A 190 2.70 15.72 12.36
N LEU A 191 1.49 16.29 12.51
CA LEU A 191 1.21 17.66 12.08
C LEU A 191 2.07 18.67 12.84
N ILE A 192 2.24 18.48 14.17
CA ILE A 192 3.14 19.30 15.00
C ILE A 192 4.58 19.22 14.48
N LYS A 193 5.08 18.01 14.23
CA LYS A 193 6.45 17.81 13.72
C LYS A 193 6.64 18.46 12.35
N HIS A 194 5.68 18.34 11.47
CA HIS A 194 5.72 18.99 10.16
C HIS A 194 5.68 20.52 10.27
N ALA A 195 4.87 21.06 11.20
CA ALA A 195 4.86 22.49 11.50
C ALA A 195 6.21 22.99 12.04
N GLU A 196 6.91 22.19 12.85
CA GLU A 196 8.27 22.49 13.33
C GLU A 196 9.26 22.63 12.16
N LEU A 197 9.16 21.77 11.15
CA LEU A 197 9.97 21.89 9.93
C LEU A 197 9.68 23.21 9.21
N GLY A 198 8.39 23.60 9.10
CA GLY A 198 8.01 24.89 8.54
C GLY A 198 8.68 26.09 9.25
N ARG A 199 8.73 26.04 10.59
CA ARG A 199 9.43 27.07 11.40
C ARG A 199 10.93 27.07 11.13
N GLN A 200 11.56 25.89 11.07
CA GLN A 200 12.98 25.75 10.75
C GLN A 200 13.32 26.33 9.38
N MET A 201 12.38 26.24 8.44
CA MET A 201 12.52 26.78 7.09
C MET A 201 12.15 28.27 6.98
N GLY A 202 11.93 28.95 8.12
CA GLY A 202 11.72 30.39 8.17
C GLY A 202 10.28 30.87 8.03
N ILE A 203 9.30 29.96 8.04
CA ILE A 203 7.89 30.36 8.03
C ILE A 203 7.50 30.89 9.42
N ALA A 204 7.01 32.14 9.47
CA ALA A 204 6.62 32.76 10.73
C ALA A 204 5.54 31.93 11.46
N PRO A 205 5.61 31.71 12.77
CA PRO A 205 4.63 30.88 13.51
C PRO A 205 3.17 31.30 13.28
N LYS A 206 2.88 32.56 13.16
CA LYS A 206 1.53 33.12 12.87
C LYS A 206 1.00 32.73 11.49
N ASN A 207 1.86 32.23 10.63
CA ASN A 207 1.51 31.81 9.26
C ASN A 207 1.41 30.27 9.15
N ILE A 208 1.55 29.55 10.25
CA ILE A 208 1.44 28.11 10.33
C ILE A 208 0.17 27.78 11.11
N VAL A 209 -0.74 27.03 10.48
CA VAL A 209 -2.00 26.61 11.10
C VAL A 209 -2.03 25.09 11.17
N ILE A 210 -2.22 24.55 12.37
CA ILE A 210 -2.52 23.14 12.58
C ILE A 210 -4.01 23.06 12.88
N ALA A 211 -4.74 22.38 12.02
CA ALA A 211 -6.18 22.28 12.13
C ALA A 211 -6.63 20.81 12.23
N GLU A 212 -7.66 20.59 13.01
CA GLU A 212 -8.40 19.34 13.11
C GLU A 212 -9.56 19.32 12.13
N ASN A 213 -10.16 18.14 11.90
CA ASN A 213 -11.34 18.00 11.07
C ASN A 213 -12.45 18.91 11.57
N GLY A 214 -13.15 19.57 10.65
CA GLY A 214 -14.23 20.52 10.95
C GLY A 214 -13.77 21.96 11.20
N LYS A 215 -12.49 22.24 11.30
CA LYS A 215 -11.99 23.61 11.41
C LYS A 215 -12.07 24.34 10.07
N VAL A 216 -12.65 25.51 10.08
CA VAL A 216 -12.71 26.41 8.91
C VAL A 216 -11.43 27.23 8.84
N ILE A 217 -10.75 27.15 7.71
CA ILE A 217 -9.52 27.91 7.47
C ILE A 217 -9.80 28.98 6.42
N GLU A 218 -9.74 30.24 6.81
CA GLU A 218 -9.81 31.38 5.91
C GLU A 218 -8.42 31.82 5.50
N ILE A 219 -8.18 31.89 4.19
CA ILE A 219 -6.90 32.32 3.63
C ILE A 219 -7.12 33.53 2.74
N THR A 220 -6.41 34.63 3.05
CA THR A 220 -6.35 35.83 2.22
C THR A 220 -4.92 36.07 1.77
N LYS A 221 -4.70 37.04 0.88
CA LYS A 221 -3.32 37.45 0.50
C LYS A 221 -2.49 37.94 1.69
N LYS A 222 -3.13 38.35 2.80
CA LYS A 222 -2.45 38.97 3.95
C LYS A 222 -2.38 38.07 5.18
N ALA A 223 -3.37 37.24 5.42
CA ALA A 223 -3.52 36.47 6.66
C ALA A 223 -4.12 35.08 6.42
N ILE A 224 -3.84 34.19 7.35
CA ILE A 224 -4.50 32.92 7.53
C ILE A 224 -5.17 32.91 8.91
N ARG A 225 -6.41 32.42 9.01
CA ARG A 225 -7.19 32.33 10.24
C ARG A 225 -7.85 30.97 10.36
N CYS A 226 -8.08 30.54 11.58
CA CYS A 226 -8.76 29.28 11.90
C CYS A 226 -9.60 29.54 13.16
N GLU A 227 -10.78 30.12 13.00
CA GLU A 227 -11.61 30.59 14.11
C GLU A 227 -12.94 29.82 14.20
N GLU A 228 -13.52 29.44 13.09
CA GLU A 228 -14.80 28.77 13.02
C GLU A 228 -14.67 27.24 12.99
N SER A 229 -15.75 26.55 13.27
CA SER A 229 -15.85 25.11 13.18
C SER A 229 -17.21 24.71 12.60
N VAL A 230 -17.19 23.67 11.77
CA VAL A 230 -18.40 22.98 11.32
C VAL A 230 -18.46 21.60 11.96
N THR A 231 -19.64 21.02 12.01
CA THR A 231 -19.80 19.66 12.54
C THR A 231 -18.93 18.69 11.73
N ALA A 232 -18.06 17.98 12.42
CA ALA A 232 -17.21 16.95 11.83
C ALA A 232 -17.10 15.77 12.81
N GLY A 233 -17.08 14.56 12.26
CA GLY A 233 -16.99 13.34 13.05
C GLY A 233 -17.31 12.12 12.19
N ALA A 234 -17.36 10.97 12.83
CA ALA A 234 -17.82 9.75 12.19
C ALA A 234 -19.34 9.79 12.05
N VAL A 235 -19.83 9.65 10.83
CA VAL A 235 -21.26 9.43 10.55
C VAL A 235 -21.42 7.95 10.26
N LEU A 236 -22.14 7.25 11.12
CA LEU A 236 -22.45 5.85 10.92
C LEU A 236 -23.60 5.71 9.93
N VAL A 237 -23.44 4.82 8.96
CA VAL A 237 -24.46 4.51 7.96
C VAL A 237 -24.72 3.01 8.02
N ASP A 238 -25.95 2.63 8.35
CA ASP A 238 -26.43 1.25 8.32
C ASP A 238 -27.57 1.11 7.32
N GLY A 239 -27.30 0.42 6.23
CA GLY A 239 -28.26 0.27 5.13
C GLY A 239 -28.68 1.63 4.55
N SER A 240 -29.97 1.99 4.69
CA SER A 240 -30.53 3.27 4.28
C SER A 240 -30.57 4.32 5.39
N GLY A 241 -30.18 3.97 6.61
CA GLY A 241 -30.18 4.84 7.79
C GLY A 241 -28.89 5.65 7.90
N VAL A 242 -28.99 6.95 8.11
CA VAL A 242 -27.87 7.85 8.39
C VAL A 242 -28.09 8.47 9.77
N GLY A 243 -27.12 8.31 10.68
CA GLY A 243 -27.18 8.92 12.02
C GLY A 243 -26.75 7.96 13.13
N GLU A 244 -27.03 8.33 14.37
CA GLU A 244 -26.80 7.44 15.51
C GLU A 244 -27.66 6.18 15.38
N VAL A 245 -27.03 5.05 15.15
CA VAL A 245 -27.70 3.76 15.30
C VAL A 245 -27.89 3.58 16.80
N GLY A 246 -29.12 3.77 17.27
CA GLY A 246 -29.47 3.51 18.65
C GLY A 246 -29.02 2.12 19.03
N SER A 247 -28.54 1.94 20.25
CA SER A 247 -28.01 0.70 20.80
C SER A 247 -28.86 -0.49 20.36
N VAL A 248 -28.35 -1.28 19.44
CA VAL A 248 -28.86 -2.62 19.18
C VAL A 248 -28.29 -3.48 20.30
N VAL A 249 -29.19 -3.87 21.22
CA VAL A 249 -28.92 -4.83 22.29
C VAL A 249 -28.64 -6.20 21.69
#